data_ecb66adfc54a7c850cd3488beef08273
#
_entry.id   ecb66adfc54a7c850cd3488beef08273
#
_cell.length_a   1.000
_cell.length_b   1.000
_cell.length_c   1.000
_cell.angle_alpha   90.00
_cell.angle_beta   90.00
_cell.angle_gamma   90.00
#
_symmetry.space_group_name_H-M   'P 1'
#
loop_
_entity.id
_entity.type
_entity.pdbx_description
1 polymer ?
#
loop_
_entity_poly.entity_id
_entity_poly.type
_entity_poly.pdbx_seq_one_letter_code
_entity_poly.pdbx_strand_id
1 'polypeptide(L)'
;MLPTHSRIVHAQGIIHRDIKPDNCLVTQEDVLKIVDFGVSEMFDKEGEMKTAKSAGSPAFMPPELCVAKHGQVSGRAADIWSMGCTLFCLLFGRIPFEKHGMIELYQAIRLDEPEFDYPCDDELKDLLRRLLEKDPEKRITMEEIRVRFSNPEAWNRMLTGAGTSVGYTTWNGPFITEVGERGHYY
;
A
#
# COMPACT_ATOMS: atom_id res chain seq x y z
N MET A 1 -1.35 2.78 12.11
CA MET A 1 -2.22 3.98 11.82
C MET A 1 -2.39 4.30 10.32
N LEU A 2 -2.14 3.34 9.40
CA LEU A 2 -2.34 3.49 7.95
C LEU A 2 -3.79 3.86 7.50
N PRO A 3 -4.87 3.46 8.20
CA PRO A 3 -6.22 3.58 7.64
C PRO A 3 -6.82 4.99 7.58
N THR A 4 -6.37 5.93 8.40
CA THR A 4 -7.09 7.19 8.57
C THR A 4 -6.92 8.17 7.40
N HIS A 5 -5.72 8.30 6.85
CA HIS A 5 -5.45 9.27 5.78
C HIS A 5 -5.96 8.83 4.42
N SER A 6 -5.77 7.57 4.04
CA SER A 6 -6.32 7.03 2.79
C SER A 6 -7.84 7.11 2.74
N ARG A 7 -8.52 6.90 3.88
CA ARG A 7 -9.97 7.09 3.99
C ARG A 7 -10.39 8.54 3.75
N ILE A 8 -9.65 9.52 4.29
CA ILE A 8 -9.94 10.93 4.08
C ILE A 8 -9.84 11.28 2.59
N VAL A 9 -8.82 10.78 1.91
CA VAL A 9 -8.58 11.00 0.48
C VAL A 9 -9.73 10.43 -0.34
N HIS A 10 -10.09 9.15 -0.16
CA HIS A 10 -11.21 8.53 -0.87
C HIS A 10 -12.57 9.15 -0.53
N ALA A 11 -12.79 9.60 0.71
CA ALA A 11 -14.01 10.27 1.12
C ALA A 11 -14.15 11.68 0.51
N GLN A 12 -13.04 12.27 0.06
CA GLN A 12 -13.03 13.52 -0.70
C GLN A 12 -13.12 13.32 -2.22
N GLY A 13 -13.31 12.07 -2.69
CA GLY A 13 -13.36 11.77 -4.11
C GLY A 13 -11.98 11.73 -4.78
N ILE A 14 -10.91 11.54 -4.01
CA ILE A 14 -9.54 11.54 -4.54
C ILE A 14 -8.97 10.13 -4.51
N ILE A 15 -8.34 9.68 -5.59
CA ILE A 15 -7.45 8.52 -5.64
C ILE A 15 -6.01 8.99 -5.76
N HIS A 16 -5.10 8.35 -5.00
CA HIS A 16 -3.71 8.79 -4.89
C HIS A 16 -2.85 8.27 -6.05
N ARG A 17 -2.93 6.98 -6.35
CA ARG A 17 -2.26 6.24 -7.45
C ARG A 17 -0.74 6.04 -7.32
N ASP A 18 -0.08 6.60 -6.32
CA ASP A 18 1.35 6.37 -6.05
C ASP A 18 1.61 6.20 -4.55
N ILE A 19 0.81 5.37 -3.86
CA ILE A 19 1.05 5.04 -2.46
C ILE A 19 2.26 4.09 -2.40
N LYS A 20 3.32 4.53 -1.73
CA LYS A 20 4.57 3.77 -1.52
C LYS A 20 5.29 4.30 -0.28
N PRO A 21 6.29 3.58 0.27
CA PRO A 21 7.04 4.05 1.44
C PRO A 21 7.62 5.45 1.29
N ASP A 22 8.15 5.80 0.11
CA ASP A 22 8.73 7.13 -0.18
C ASP A 22 7.73 8.28 0.00
N ASN A 23 6.43 8.01 -0.22
CA ASN A 23 5.35 8.98 -0.08
C ASN A 23 4.66 8.86 1.30
N CYS A 24 5.27 8.17 2.24
CA CYS A 24 4.78 8.00 3.61
C CYS A 24 5.71 8.72 4.59
N LEU A 25 5.22 9.78 5.22
CA LEU A 25 5.96 10.53 6.23
C LEU A 25 5.39 10.26 7.63
N VAL A 26 6.25 10.12 8.62
CA VAL A 26 5.86 10.00 10.02
C VAL A 26 6.21 11.32 10.72
N THR A 27 5.23 11.94 11.39
CA THR A 27 5.45 13.17 12.16
C THR A 27 6.12 12.84 13.51
N GLN A 28 6.54 13.89 14.22
CA GLN A 28 7.11 13.74 15.58
C GLN A 28 6.11 13.17 16.60
N GLU A 29 4.81 13.26 16.31
CA GLU A 29 3.72 12.70 17.11
C GLU A 29 3.32 11.27 16.64
N ASP A 30 4.18 10.58 15.90
CA ASP A 30 3.94 9.24 15.34
C ASP A 30 2.70 9.15 14.43
N VAL A 31 2.37 10.23 13.74
CA VAL A 31 1.26 10.26 12.78
C VAL A 31 1.80 10.04 11.37
N LEU A 32 1.33 8.97 10.71
CA LEU A 32 1.63 8.71 9.31
C LEU A 32 0.83 9.67 8.42
N LYS A 33 1.51 10.34 7.50
CA LYS A 33 0.94 11.17 6.43
C LYS A 33 1.35 10.65 5.07
N ILE A 34 0.39 10.58 4.14
CA ILE A 34 0.64 10.30 2.73
C ILE A 34 0.82 11.66 2.03
N VAL A 35 1.87 11.77 1.25
CA VAL A 35 2.26 13.00 0.53
C VAL A 35 2.44 12.71 -0.97
N ASP A 36 2.71 13.73 -1.76
CA ASP A 36 2.90 13.67 -3.22
C ASP A 36 1.65 13.23 -3.99
N PHE A 37 0.77 14.18 -4.22
CA PHE A 37 -0.46 14.03 -5.02
C PHE A 37 -0.23 14.35 -6.51
N GLY A 38 1.01 14.33 -7.01
CA GLY A 38 1.38 14.73 -8.37
C GLY A 38 0.71 13.91 -9.48
N VAL A 39 0.29 12.68 -9.17
CA VAL A 39 -0.42 11.80 -10.12
C VAL A 39 -1.85 11.46 -9.68
N SER A 40 -2.36 12.10 -8.64
CA SER A 40 -3.71 11.85 -8.12
C SER A 40 -4.80 12.26 -9.12
N GLU A 41 -5.98 11.66 -8.97
CA GLU A 41 -7.20 12.04 -9.69
C GLU A 41 -8.31 12.38 -8.72
N MET A 42 -9.07 13.43 -9.08
CA MET A 42 -10.25 13.87 -8.32
C MET A 42 -11.51 13.51 -9.09
N PHE A 43 -12.51 13.01 -8.38
CA PHE A 43 -13.81 12.59 -8.89
C PHE A 43 -14.93 13.26 -8.09
N ASP A 44 -16.10 13.37 -8.70
CA ASP A 44 -17.30 13.76 -7.97
C ASP A 44 -17.59 12.72 -6.88
N LYS A 45 -17.96 13.21 -5.68
CA LYS A 45 -18.09 12.37 -4.46
C LYS A 45 -19.07 11.21 -4.60
N GLU A 46 -20.06 11.31 -5.48
CA GLU A 46 -21.12 10.34 -5.71
C GLU A 46 -20.80 9.35 -6.85
N GLY A 47 -19.68 9.56 -7.58
CA GLY A 47 -19.32 8.78 -8.75
C GLY A 47 -18.47 7.54 -8.44
N GLU A 48 -18.47 6.60 -9.36
CA GLU A 48 -17.49 5.53 -9.39
C GLU A 48 -16.12 6.13 -9.70
N MET A 49 -15.16 5.94 -8.79
CA MET A 49 -13.79 6.43 -8.94
C MET A 49 -13.01 5.48 -9.86
N LYS A 50 -13.33 5.50 -11.15
CA LYS A 50 -12.69 4.67 -12.17
C LYS A 50 -11.65 5.47 -12.95
N THR A 51 -10.48 4.89 -13.16
CA THR A 51 -9.40 5.47 -13.96
C THR A 51 -8.97 4.53 -15.07
N ALA A 52 -8.61 5.09 -16.22
CA ALA A 52 -7.99 4.37 -17.33
C ALA A 52 -6.49 4.68 -17.45
N LYS A 53 -5.94 5.48 -16.54
CA LYS A 53 -4.54 5.91 -16.58
C LYS A 53 -3.68 4.98 -15.71
N SER A 54 -2.67 4.37 -16.33
CA SER A 54 -1.55 3.77 -15.59
C SER A 54 -0.64 4.88 -15.09
N ALA A 55 -0.52 5.02 -13.79
CA ALA A 55 0.39 5.95 -13.13
C ALA A 55 0.94 5.31 -11.86
N GLY A 56 2.00 5.88 -11.33
CA GLY A 56 2.63 5.41 -10.11
C GLY A 56 3.84 4.50 -10.35
N SER A 57 4.38 3.98 -9.28
CA SER A 57 5.61 3.17 -9.26
C SER A 57 5.30 1.72 -9.64
N PRO A 58 5.98 1.12 -10.65
CA PRO A 58 5.62 -0.20 -11.19
C PRO A 58 5.50 -1.32 -10.16
N ALA A 59 6.38 -1.36 -9.15
CA ALA A 59 6.37 -2.39 -8.11
C ALA A 59 5.15 -2.33 -7.17
N PHE A 60 4.43 -1.21 -7.18
CA PHE A 60 3.23 -0.96 -6.36
C PHE A 60 1.95 -0.96 -7.19
N MET A 61 2.06 -1.19 -8.50
CA MET A 61 0.94 -1.21 -9.44
C MET A 61 0.10 -2.47 -9.27
N PRO A 62 -1.24 -2.37 -9.26
CA PRO A 62 -2.11 -3.54 -9.10
C PRO A 62 -2.20 -4.38 -10.38
N PRO A 63 -2.56 -5.68 -10.26
CA PRO A 63 -2.63 -6.63 -11.38
C PRO A 63 -3.46 -6.14 -12.56
N GLU A 64 -4.59 -5.49 -12.30
CA GLU A 64 -5.51 -4.96 -13.31
C GLU A 64 -4.90 -3.84 -14.16
N LEU A 65 -3.86 -3.15 -13.68
CA LEU A 65 -3.10 -2.15 -14.44
C LEU A 65 -1.84 -2.72 -15.10
N CYS A 66 -1.43 -3.96 -14.77
CA CYS A 66 -0.26 -4.63 -15.34
C CYS A 66 -0.55 -5.30 -16.69
N VAL A 67 -1.61 -4.94 -17.39
CA VAL A 67 -1.99 -5.48 -18.70
C VAL A 67 -1.96 -4.39 -19.76
N ALA A 68 -1.53 -4.74 -20.99
CA ALA A 68 -1.26 -3.78 -22.06
C ALA A 68 -2.50 -2.98 -22.53
N LYS A 69 -3.70 -3.50 -22.33
CA LYS A 69 -4.96 -2.85 -22.71
C LYS A 69 -5.98 -3.06 -21.59
N HIS A 70 -5.73 -2.44 -20.45
CA HIS A 70 -6.74 -2.41 -19.40
C HIS A 70 -7.84 -1.38 -19.73
N GLY A 71 -9.06 -1.69 -19.33
CA GLY A 71 -10.17 -0.73 -19.39
C GLY A 71 -10.13 0.25 -18.20
N GLN A 72 -11.29 0.78 -17.85
CA GLN A 72 -11.44 1.52 -16.61
C GLN A 72 -11.35 0.57 -15.40
N VAL A 73 -10.55 0.93 -14.41
CA VAL A 73 -10.35 0.15 -13.18
C VAL A 73 -10.75 0.98 -11.96
N SER A 74 -11.08 0.31 -10.86
CA SER A 74 -11.38 0.98 -9.59
C SER A 74 -10.12 1.61 -9.01
N GLY A 75 -10.06 2.93 -8.96
CA GLY A 75 -8.94 3.66 -8.36
C GLY A 75 -8.84 3.41 -6.85
N ARG A 76 -9.98 3.21 -6.16
CA ARG A 76 -9.99 2.83 -4.74
C ARG A 76 -9.32 1.47 -4.51
N ALA A 77 -9.68 0.48 -5.32
CA ALA A 77 -9.06 -0.84 -5.22
C ALA A 77 -7.56 -0.80 -5.58
N ALA A 78 -7.17 0.03 -6.54
CA ALA A 78 -5.77 0.24 -6.89
C ALA A 78 -4.96 0.83 -5.74
N ASP A 79 -5.47 1.86 -5.06
CA ASP A 79 -4.80 2.44 -3.88
C ASP A 79 -4.69 1.42 -2.73
N ILE A 80 -5.71 0.58 -2.52
CA ILE A 80 -5.68 -0.47 -1.48
C ILE A 80 -4.60 -1.51 -1.77
N TRP A 81 -4.42 -1.91 -3.03
CA TRP A 81 -3.30 -2.76 -3.43
C TRP A 81 -1.95 -2.11 -3.11
N SER A 82 -1.76 -0.86 -3.51
CA SER A 82 -0.53 -0.10 -3.26
C SER A 82 -0.25 0.06 -1.75
N MET A 83 -1.30 0.22 -0.93
CA MET A 83 -1.20 0.16 0.54
C MET A 83 -0.71 -1.20 1.04
N GLY A 84 -1.21 -2.30 0.44
CA GLY A 84 -0.76 -3.65 0.76
C GLY A 84 0.73 -3.85 0.46
N CYS A 85 1.18 -3.42 -0.72
CA CYS A 85 2.60 -3.44 -1.09
C CYS A 85 3.44 -2.59 -0.12
N THR A 86 2.96 -1.40 0.23
CA THR A 86 3.64 -0.49 1.17
C THR A 86 3.76 -1.11 2.55
N LEU A 87 2.67 -1.67 3.09
CA LEU A 87 2.68 -2.37 4.37
C LEU A 87 3.66 -3.55 4.35
N PHE A 88 3.65 -4.34 3.28
CA PHE A 88 4.58 -5.44 3.10
C PHE A 88 6.04 -4.96 3.14
N CYS A 89 6.36 -3.87 2.42
CA CYS A 89 7.70 -3.27 2.43
C CYS A 89 8.12 -2.83 3.85
N LEU A 90 7.23 -2.16 4.58
CA LEU A 90 7.52 -1.68 5.93
C LEU A 90 7.74 -2.82 6.94
N LEU A 91 7.11 -3.98 6.72
CA LEU A 91 7.23 -5.13 7.60
C LEU A 91 8.42 -6.03 7.26
N PHE A 92 8.67 -6.27 5.98
CA PHE A 92 9.62 -7.29 5.52
C PHE A 92 10.88 -6.71 4.87
N GLY A 93 10.96 -5.39 4.70
CA GLY A 93 12.13 -4.74 4.14
C GLY A 93 12.34 -4.99 2.64
N ARG A 94 11.35 -5.49 1.92
CA ARG A 94 11.38 -5.76 0.47
C ARG A 94 10.01 -5.62 -0.16
N ILE A 95 9.94 -5.47 -1.47
CA ILE A 95 8.67 -5.47 -2.21
C ILE A 95 8.09 -6.89 -2.30
N PRO A 96 6.75 -7.06 -2.34
CA PRO A 96 6.12 -8.38 -2.37
C PRO A 96 6.42 -9.17 -3.66
N PHE A 97 6.64 -8.48 -4.77
CA PHE A 97 6.92 -9.08 -6.09
C PHE A 97 8.17 -8.42 -6.67
N GLU A 98 9.33 -9.08 -6.52
CA GLU A 98 10.61 -8.56 -6.98
C GLU A 98 11.11 -9.34 -8.20
N LYS A 99 11.33 -8.65 -9.32
CA LYS A 99 11.91 -9.21 -10.56
C LYS A 99 12.81 -8.17 -11.22
N HIS A 100 13.81 -8.61 -11.99
CA HIS A 100 14.76 -7.71 -12.64
C HIS A 100 14.20 -7.02 -13.89
N GLY A 101 13.23 -7.64 -14.59
CA GLY A 101 12.62 -7.12 -15.80
C GLY A 101 11.17 -6.67 -15.58
N MET A 102 10.72 -5.66 -16.34
CA MET A 102 9.36 -5.13 -16.23
C MET A 102 8.28 -6.16 -16.62
N ILE A 103 8.57 -7.00 -17.63
CA ILE A 103 7.63 -8.02 -18.09
C ILE A 103 7.47 -9.09 -17.02
N GLU A 104 8.58 -9.56 -16.47
CA GLU A 104 8.62 -10.55 -15.40
C GLU A 104 7.97 -10.00 -14.11
N LEU A 105 8.19 -8.72 -13.80
CA LEU A 105 7.55 -8.05 -12.67
C LEU A 105 6.04 -8.03 -12.83
N TYR A 106 5.52 -7.60 -13.99
CA TYR A 106 4.07 -7.56 -14.24
C TYR A 106 3.44 -8.96 -14.28
N GLN A 107 4.19 -9.99 -14.74
CA GLN A 107 3.75 -11.37 -14.65
C GLN A 107 3.66 -11.83 -13.19
N ALA A 108 4.69 -11.56 -12.38
CA ALA A 108 4.70 -11.89 -10.96
C ALA A 108 3.57 -11.20 -10.20
N ILE A 109 3.37 -9.89 -10.40
CA ILE A 109 2.25 -9.15 -9.80
C ILE A 109 0.89 -9.80 -10.13
N ARG A 110 0.72 -10.31 -11.33
CA ARG A 110 -0.54 -10.92 -11.78
C ARG A 110 -0.75 -12.36 -11.33
N LEU A 111 0.33 -13.13 -11.21
CA LEU A 111 0.23 -14.60 -11.12
C LEU A 111 0.82 -15.17 -9.83
N ASP A 112 1.87 -14.55 -9.27
CA ASP A 112 2.55 -15.08 -8.10
C ASP A 112 1.82 -14.67 -6.82
N GLU A 113 1.90 -15.51 -5.79
CA GLU A 113 1.48 -15.17 -4.43
C GLU A 113 2.63 -14.47 -3.68
N PRO A 114 2.34 -13.54 -2.75
CA PRO A 114 3.38 -12.94 -1.93
C PRO A 114 3.98 -13.98 -0.99
N GLU A 115 5.32 -14.05 -0.93
CA GLU A 115 6.05 -14.96 -0.07
C GLU A 115 6.28 -14.34 1.32
N PHE A 116 6.00 -15.09 2.37
CA PHE A 116 6.17 -14.69 3.77
C PHE A 116 7.35 -15.48 4.36
N ASP A 117 8.58 -15.03 4.09
CA ASP A 117 9.82 -15.73 4.49
C ASP A 117 10.12 -15.64 5.98
N TYR A 118 9.43 -14.75 6.70
CA TYR A 118 9.61 -14.54 8.12
C TYR A 118 8.37 -14.97 8.91
N PRO A 119 8.56 -15.44 10.14
CA PRO A 119 7.45 -15.68 11.05
C PRO A 119 6.65 -14.39 11.21
N CYS A 120 5.39 -14.42 10.84
CA CYS A 120 4.48 -13.33 11.12
C CYS A 120 3.12 -13.90 11.56
N ASP A 121 2.38 -13.09 12.29
CA ASP A 121 1.07 -13.45 12.81
C ASP A 121 0.11 -13.83 11.68
N ASP A 122 -0.75 -14.83 11.92
CA ASP A 122 -1.69 -15.31 10.90
C ASP A 122 -2.77 -14.27 10.55
N GLU A 123 -3.13 -13.38 11.50
CA GLU A 123 -4.05 -12.27 11.22
C GLU A 123 -3.40 -11.24 10.30
N LEU A 124 -2.09 -11.00 10.46
CA LEU A 124 -1.30 -10.12 9.58
C LEU A 124 -1.16 -10.70 8.18
N LYS A 125 -0.89 -12.01 8.06
CA LYS A 125 -0.86 -12.71 6.77
C LYS A 125 -2.20 -12.63 6.06
N ASP A 126 -3.30 -12.84 6.78
CA ASP A 126 -4.64 -12.74 6.21
C ASP A 126 -4.95 -11.31 5.73
N LEU A 127 -4.57 -10.29 6.50
CA LEU A 127 -4.71 -8.91 6.07
C LEU A 127 -3.93 -8.63 4.79
N LEU A 128 -2.65 -9.02 4.74
CA LEU A 128 -1.79 -8.80 3.57
C LEU A 128 -2.34 -9.54 2.33
N ARG A 129 -2.82 -10.78 2.47
CA ARG A 129 -3.45 -11.51 1.36
C ARG A 129 -4.70 -10.80 0.84
N ARG A 130 -5.54 -10.25 1.72
CA ARG A 130 -6.75 -9.51 1.33
C ARG A 130 -6.44 -8.17 0.68
N LEU A 131 -5.37 -7.48 1.13
CA LEU A 131 -4.88 -6.25 0.50
C LEU A 131 -4.28 -6.53 -0.88
N LEU A 132 -3.57 -7.67 -1.02
CA LEU A 132 -2.90 -8.13 -2.24
C LEU A 132 -3.76 -9.16 -3.03
N GLU A 133 -5.08 -9.12 -2.85
CA GLU A 133 -6.02 -9.90 -3.67
C GLU A 133 -5.96 -9.44 -5.12
N LYS A 134 -5.78 -10.41 -6.04
CA LYS A 134 -5.59 -10.12 -7.47
C LYS A 134 -6.85 -9.58 -8.13
N ASP A 135 -8.00 -10.10 -7.73
CA ASP A 135 -9.30 -9.64 -8.22
C ASP A 135 -9.72 -8.36 -7.48
N PRO A 136 -9.78 -7.19 -8.16
CA PRO A 136 -10.14 -5.93 -7.51
C PRO A 136 -11.54 -5.93 -6.88
N GLU A 137 -12.47 -6.79 -7.37
CA GLU A 137 -13.83 -6.90 -6.82
C GLU A 137 -13.88 -7.75 -5.54
N LYS A 138 -12.86 -8.59 -5.28
CA LYS A 138 -12.72 -9.37 -4.05
C LYS A 138 -11.74 -8.76 -3.06
N ARG A 139 -10.96 -7.77 -3.52
CA ARG A 139 -9.99 -7.08 -2.69
C ARG A 139 -10.68 -6.36 -1.55
N ILE A 140 -10.13 -6.47 -0.34
CA ILE A 140 -10.66 -5.83 0.87
C ILE A 140 -10.88 -4.33 0.64
N THR A 141 -11.98 -3.81 1.17
CA THR A 141 -12.31 -2.39 1.08
C THR A 141 -11.81 -1.60 2.29
N MET A 142 -11.70 -0.28 2.18
CA MET A 142 -11.36 0.59 3.31
C MET A 142 -12.35 0.49 4.46
N GLU A 143 -13.62 0.22 4.16
CA GLU A 143 -14.64 0.05 5.20
C GLU A 143 -14.44 -1.25 5.98
N GLU A 144 -14.14 -2.36 5.28
CA GLU A 144 -13.83 -3.65 5.91
C GLU A 144 -12.55 -3.56 6.76
N ILE A 145 -11.51 -2.87 6.27
CA ILE A 145 -10.29 -2.60 7.04
C ILE A 145 -10.64 -1.84 8.32
N ARG A 146 -11.46 -0.81 8.23
CA ARG A 146 -11.89 0.00 9.38
C ARG A 146 -12.64 -0.81 10.43
N VAL A 147 -13.57 -1.66 9.98
CA VAL A 147 -14.34 -2.54 10.88
C VAL A 147 -13.42 -3.53 11.58
N ARG A 148 -12.53 -4.19 10.81
CA ARG A 148 -11.59 -5.17 11.35
C ARG A 148 -10.65 -4.57 12.42
N PHE A 149 -10.18 -3.35 12.22
CA PHE A 149 -9.25 -2.64 13.09
C PHE A 149 -9.88 -1.51 13.89
N SER A 150 -11.17 -1.62 14.18
CA SER A 150 -11.87 -0.68 15.08
C SER A 150 -11.33 -0.72 16.51
N ASN A 151 -10.74 -1.83 16.92
CA ASN A 151 -10.09 -2.00 18.21
C ASN A 151 -8.55 -1.82 18.08
N PRO A 152 -7.95 -0.75 18.67
CA PRO A 152 -6.49 -0.54 18.65
C PRO A 152 -5.68 -1.67 19.29
N GLU A 153 -6.25 -2.38 20.27
CA GLU A 153 -5.57 -3.50 20.92
C GLU A 153 -5.40 -4.71 19.99
N ALA A 154 -6.38 -4.95 19.10
CA ALA A 154 -6.28 -6.00 18.08
C ALA A 154 -5.15 -5.69 17.09
N TRP A 155 -5.04 -4.43 16.67
CA TRP A 155 -3.95 -3.96 15.82
C TRP A 155 -2.58 -4.14 16.48
N ASN A 156 -2.42 -3.66 17.70
CA ASN A 156 -1.16 -3.79 18.45
C ASN A 156 -0.77 -5.25 18.65
N ARG A 157 -1.72 -6.13 19.00
CA ARG A 157 -1.48 -7.57 19.17
C ARG A 157 -0.99 -8.20 17.87
N MET A 158 -1.61 -7.90 16.74
CA MET A 158 -1.22 -8.39 15.42
C MET A 158 0.22 -7.98 15.06
N LEU A 159 0.60 -6.74 15.35
CA LEU A 159 1.95 -6.24 15.07
C LEU A 159 3.01 -6.74 16.05
N THR A 160 2.66 -6.96 17.31
CA THR A 160 3.60 -7.36 18.38
C THR A 160 3.62 -8.86 18.62
N GLY A 161 2.54 -9.58 18.31
CA GLY A 161 2.40 -11.02 18.51
C GLY A 161 3.34 -11.87 17.66
N ALA A 162 3.95 -11.29 16.64
CA ALA A 162 4.88 -11.95 15.74
C ALA A 162 6.32 -12.07 16.28
N GLY A 163 6.59 -11.71 17.54
CA GLY A 163 7.98 -11.69 18.05
C GLY A 163 8.86 -10.64 17.33
N THR A 164 8.28 -9.89 16.44
CA THR A 164 8.87 -8.68 15.90
C THR A 164 8.76 -7.62 16.97
N SER A 165 9.81 -7.48 17.82
CA SER A 165 10.17 -6.13 18.18
C SER A 165 10.35 -5.44 16.83
N VAL A 166 9.34 -4.67 16.44
CA VAL A 166 9.50 -3.63 15.44
C VAL A 166 10.39 -2.60 16.15
N GLY A 167 11.64 -2.99 16.37
CA GLY A 167 12.70 -2.01 16.45
C GLY A 167 12.58 -1.32 15.10
N TYR A 168 12.46 -0.02 15.10
CA TYR A 168 12.64 0.82 13.94
C TYR A 168 13.98 0.43 13.31
N THR A 169 13.98 -0.66 12.53
CA THR A 169 15.11 -1.02 11.72
C THR A 169 15.12 0.04 10.65
N THR A 170 16.07 0.94 10.77
CA THR A 170 16.46 1.83 9.69
C THR A 170 16.52 0.97 8.44
N TRP A 171 15.53 1.15 7.58
CA TRP A 171 15.50 0.53 6.27
C TRP A 171 16.75 0.97 5.52
N ASN A 172 17.69 0.07 5.29
CA ASN A 172 18.87 0.29 4.46
C ASN A 172 18.65 -0.21 3.01
N GLY A 173 17.39 -0.29 2.57
CA GLY A 173 17.06 -0.62 1.18
C GLY A 173 17.20 0.61 0.28
N PRO A 174 17.28 0.42 -1.05
CA PRO A 174 17.57 1.48 -2.02
C PRO A 174 16.47 2.55 -2.16
N PHE A 175 15.43 2.53 -1.33
CA PHE A 175 14.25 3.39 -1.44
C PHE A 175 13.99 4.31 -0.24
N ILE A 176 14.84 4.31 0.77
CA ILE A 176 14.77 5.31 1.86
C ILE A 176 16.18 5.90 2.03
N THR A 177 16.42 7.03 1.44
CA THR A 177 17.51 7.92 1.83
C THR A 177 17.19 8.47 3.22
N GLU A 178 18.18 8.49 4.11
CA GLU A 178 18.10 9.03 5.46
C GLU A 178 17.23 10.29 5.51
N VAL A 179 16.24 10.31 6.41
CA VAL A 179 15.62 11.56 6.82
C VAL A 179 16.68 12.34 7.61
N GLY A 180 17.52 13.08 6.89
CA GLY A 180 18.45 14.02 7.48
C GLY A 180 17.67 15.07 8.26
N GLU A 181 18.12 15.33 9.49
CA GLU A 181 17.69 16.47 10.29
C GLU A 181 17.97 17.77 9.51
N ARG A 182 17.07 18.20 8.70
CA ARG A 182 16.84 19.56 8.19
C ARG A 182 16.17 19.50 6.82
N GLY A 183 14.92 19.93 6.81
CA GLY A 183 14.14 20.11 5.61
C GLY A 183 14.80 21.01 4.58
N HIS A 184 15.17 20.41 3.48
CA HIS A 184 15.23 21.09 2.19
C HIS A 184 14.81 20.07 1.14
N TYR A 185 13.62 20.31 0.61
CA TYR A 185 13.10 19.58 -0.53
C TYR A 185 13.76 20.14 -1.80
N TYR A 186 14.29 19.23 -2.61
CA TYR A 186 14.52 19.47 -4.02
C TYR A 186 13.66 18.49 -4.82
#